data_bacc1ecea2fcf4b5bb288d5b76300cf8
#
_entry.id   bacc1ecea2fcf4b5bb288d5b76300cf8
#
_cell.length_a   1.000
_cell.length_b   1.000
_cell.length_c   1.000
_cell.angle_alpha   90.00
_cell.angle_beta   90.00
_cell.angle_gamma   90.00
#
_symmetry.space_group_name_H-M   'P 1'
#
loop_
_entity.id
_entity.type
_entity.pdbx_description
1 polymer ?
#
loop_
_entity_poly.entity_id
_entity_poly.type
_entity_poly.pdbx_seq_one_letter_code
_entity_poly.pdbx_strand_id
1 'polypeptide(L)'
;VQHFQNVWLAPKANERSFPELFADARKKCSVLIDNAYVCPSSGVVKIAEKRPDEVEYLFRKVLLAPDGGDIDIRQDNVERFLDEMDRLCRETFPASFKYKQDRHAALCYLTLLKPDDNYIYRYSEAEEFAKHMEFGLDIGSGKSFCLKNYYILCNAVADELRGQRSLLDKVEQRIQEYPAMYYPDKKLHLLTFDLMYCARAYDLYAGMDYKDKAACIREYRQEQKEKQRQQEAAEKIASIRAAIHELDVQMEPFQVISLMNVEVYAGKYGVGHV
;
A
#
# COMPACT_ATOMS: atom_id res chain seq x y z
N VAL A 1 4.61 -17.93 -5.84
CA VAL A 1 4.08 -17.03 -6.86
C VAL A 1 3.98 -17.77 -8.20
N GLN A 2 5.10 -18.11 -8.86
CA GLN A 2 5.12 -18.64 -10.23
C GLN A 2 4.22 -19.88 -10.43
N HIS A 3 4.24 -20.85 -9.51
CA HIS A 3 3.34 -22.01 -9.61
C HIS A 3 1.87 -21.60 -9.55
N PHE A 4 1.50 -20.70 -8.63
CA PHE A 4 0.11 -20.24 -8.49
C PHE A 4 -0.35 -19.53 -9.78
N GLN A 5 0.47 -18.63 -10.32
CA GLN A 5 0.18 -17.94 -11.58
C GLN A 5 0.07 -18.92 -12.76
N ASN A 6 1.01 -19.86 -12.89
CA ASN A 6 1.00 -20.83 -13.98
C ASN A 6 -0.25 -21.70 -14.01
N VAL A 7 -0.78 -22.06 -12.83
CA VAL A 7 -2.04 -22.84 -12.72
C VAL A 7 -3.24 -21.93 -12.98
N TRP A 8 -3.30 -20.77 -12.32
CA TRP A 8 -4.45 -19.88 -12.37
C TRP A 8 -4.66 -19.20 -13.73
N LEU A 9 -3.56 -18.84 -14.41
CA LEU A 9 -3.57 -18.14 -15.69
C LEU A 9 -3.42 -19.09 -16.89
N ALA A 10 -3.46 -20.41 -16.66
CA ALA A 10 -3.35 -21.38 -17.75
C ALA A 10 -4.49 -21.19 -18.78
N PRO A 11 -4.25 -21.39 -20.08
CA PRO A 11 -5.27 -21.19 -21.11
C PRO A 11 -6.58 -21.96 -20.88
N LYS A 12 -6.48 -23.12 -20.22
CA LYS A 12 -7.64 -23.96 -19.87
C LYS A 12 -8.05 -23.90 -18.40
N ALA A 13 -7.59 -22.88 -17.65
CA ALA A 13 -7.96 -22.72 -16.26
C ALA A 13 -9.47 -22.61 -16.05
N ASN A 14 -10.16 -21.93 -16.95
CA ASN A 14 -11.63 -21.73 -16.90
C ASN A 14 -12.44 -22.98 -17.31
N GLU A 15 -11.81 -24.03 -17.86
CA GLU A 15 -12.46 -25.30 -18.18
C GLU A 15 -12.46 -26.27 -16.97
N ARG A 16 -11.67 -25.95 -15.92
CA ARG A 16 -11.57 -26.74 -14.69
C ARG A 16 -12.61 -26.28 -13.68
N SER A 17 -13.05 -27.18 -12.81
CA SER A 17 -13.84 -26.78 -11.65
C SER A 17 -13.00 -25.88 -10.73
N PHE A 18 -13.61 -24.86 -10.12
CA PHE A 18 -12.90 -23.91 -9.26
C PHE A 18 -12.18 -24.59 -8.08
N PRO A 19 -12.79 -25.56 -7.34
CA PRO A 19 -12.10 -26.25 -6.27
C PRO A 19 -10.84 -27.01 -6.71
N GLU A 20 -10.87 -27.67 -7.88
CA GLU A 20 -9.70 -28.35 -8.44
C GLU A 20 -8.61 -27.38 -8.88
N LEU A 21 -9.00 -26.30 -9.55
CA LEU A 21 -8.09 -25.24 -9.97
C LEU A 21 -7.36 -24.62 -8.77
N PHE A 22 -8.13 -24.23 -7.74
CA PHE A 22 -7.56 -23.61 -6.55
C PHE A 22 -6.73 -24.60 -5.72
N ALA A 23 -7.18 -25.84 -5.58
CA ALA A 23 -6.42 -26.90 -4.89
C ALA A 23 -5.05 -27.13 -5.53
N ASP A 24 -4.97 -27.06 -6.86
CA ASP A 24 -3.71 -27.18 -7.59
C ASP A 24 -2.83 -25.93 -7.43
N ALA A 25 -3.40 -24.76 -7.65
CA ALA A 25 -2.68 -23.48 -7.52
C ALA A 25 -2.01 -23.32 -6.13
N ARG A 26 -2.71 -23.70 -5.05
CA ARG A 26 -2.19 -23.54 -3.67
C ARG A 26 -1.10 -24.53 -3.25
N LYS A 27 -0.86 -25.63 -3.99
CA LYS A 27 0.03 -26.72 -3.56
C LYS A 27 1.42 -26.28 -3.06
N LYS A 28 2.01 -25.26 -3.70
CA LYS A 28 3.36 -24.78 -3.34
C LYS A 28 3.37 -23.54 -2.45
N CYS A 29 2.22 -23.00 -2.08
CA CYS A 29 2.12 -21.80 -1.25
C CYS A 29 1.21 -21.96 -0.02
N SER A 30 0.65 -23.15 0.22
CA SER A 30 -0.24 -23.38 1.36
C SER A 30 0.42 -23.06 2.70
N VAL A 31 1.70 -23.35 2.88
CA VAL A 31 2.47 -23.06 4.10
C VAL A 31 2.62 -21.56 4.39
N LEU A 32 2.48 -20.71 3.38
CA LEU A 32 2.47 -19.26 3.56
C LEU A 32 1.15 -18.80 4.18
N ILE A 33 0.04 -19.46 3.86
CA ILE A 33 -1.33 -19.05 4.17
C ILE A 33 -1.90 -19.82 5.35
N ASP A 34 -1.71 -21.14 5.34
CA ASP A 34 -2.24 -22.07 6.36
C ASP A 34 -1.25 -22.25 7.51
N ASN A 35 -1.76 -22.44 8.71
CA ASN A 35 -0.99 -22.84 9.89
C ASN A 35 -1.62 -24.06 10.56
N ALA A 36 -1.09 -24.47 11.72
CA ALA A 36 -1.57 -25.66 12.44
C ALA A 36 -3.04 -25.55 12.90
N TYR A 37 -3.54 -24.35 13.12
CA TYR A 37 -4.86 -24.11 13.71
C TYR A 37 -5.87 -23.55 12.72
N VAL A 38 -5.42 -22.68 11.83
CA VAL A 38 -6.27 -22.00 10.84
C VAL A 38 -5.70 -22.27 9.45
N CYS A 39 -6.55 -22.79 8.57
CA CYS A 39 -6.18 -23.23 7.23
C CYS A 39 -7.07 -22.55 6.18
N PRO A 40 -6.90 -21.24 5.97
CA PRO A 40 -7.75 -20.48 5.05
C PRO A 40 -7.74 -21.03 3.63
N SER A 41 -6.55 -21.37 3.10
CA SER A 41 -6.44 -21.87 1.73
C SER A 41 -7.06 -23.25 1.55
N SER A 42 -6.99 -24.11 2.59
CA SER A 42 -7.75 -25.37 2.63
C SER A 42 -9.25 -25.11 2.73
N GLY A 43 -9.63 -24.06 3.48
CA GLY A 43 -11.02 -23.62 3.63
C GLY A 43 -11.65 -23.22 2.30
N VAL A 44 -10.94 -22.48 1.46
CA VAL A 44 -11.42 -22.14 0.11
C VAL A 44 -11.80 -23.39 -0.66
N VAL A 45 -10.92 -24.40 -0.70
CA VAL A 45 -11.20 -25.67 -1.40
C VAL A 45 -12.45 -26.34 -0.82
N LYS A 46 -12.50 -26.49 0.52
CA LYS A 46 -13.59 -27.20 1.20
C LYS A 46 -14.95 -26.50 1.06
N ILE A 47 -14.98 -25.18 1.08
CA ILE A 47 -16.20 -24.40 0.86
C ILE A 47 -16.61 -24.50 -0.63
N ALA A 48 -15.64 -24.39 -1.54
CA ALA A 48 -15.89 -24.48 -2.98
C ALA A 48 -16.35 -25.86 -3.43
N GLU A 49 -15.94 -26.97 -2.77
CA GLU A 49 -16.49 -28.31 -3.02
C GLU A 49 -18.02 -28.37 -2.80
N LYS A 50 -18.57 -27.48 -1.96
CA LYS A 50 -20.01 -27.39 -1.65
C LYS A 50 -20.71 -26.24 -2.40
N ARG A 51 -20.03 -25.16 -2.61
CA ARG A 51 -20.56 -23.87 -3.15
C ARG A 51 -19.60 -23.32 -4.23
N PRO A 52 -19.32 -24.05 -5.32
CA PRO A 52 -18.29 -23.71 -6.29
C PRO A 52 -18.51 -22.34 -6.95
N ASP A 53 -19.73 -22.07 -7.44
CA ASP A 53 -20.04 -20.87 -8.17
C ASP A 53 -19.94 -19.60 -7.30
N GLU A 54 -20.35 -19.71 -6.03
CA GLU A 54 -20.28 -18.58 -5.10
C GLU A 54 -18.83 -18.25 -4.74
N VAL A 55 -18.02 -19.27 -4.43
CA VAL A 55 -16.61 -19.04 -4.09
C VAL A 55 -15.84 -18.53 -5.32
N GLU A 56 -16.08 -19.08 -6.50
CA GLU A 56 -15.47 -18.57 -7.73
C GLU A 56 -15.87 -17.12 -8.01
N TYR A 57 -17.15 -16.78 -7.85
CA TYR A 57 -17.64 -15.41 -7.97
C TYR A 57 -16.90 -14.47 -6.99
N LEU A 58 -16.77 -14.87 -5.72
CA LEU A 58 -16.09 -14.07 -4.70
C LEU A 58 -14.63 -13.84 -5.05
N PHE A 59 -13.93 -14.84 -5.57
CA PHE A 59 -12.56 -14.65 -6.03
C PHE A 59 -12.48 -13.75 -7.26
N ARG A 60 -13.22 -14.07 -8.35
CA ARG A 60 -13.06 -13.42 -9.64
C ARG A 60 -13.73 -12.06 -9.74
N LYS A 61 -14.86 -11.86 -9.05
CA LYS A 61 -15.72 -10.66 -9.20
C LYS A 61 -15.74 -9.77 -7.97
N VAL A 62 -15.17 -10.21 -6.84
CA VAL A 62 -15.04 -9.40 -5.63
C VAL A 62 -13.58 -9.15 -5.32
N LEU A 63 -12.82 -10.18 -4.89
CA LEU A 63 -11.42 -10.02 -4.48
C LEU A 63 -10.51 -9.50 -5.62
N LEU A 64 -10.67 -10.05 -6.82
CA LEU A 64 -9.88 -9.72 -8.01
C LEU A 64 -10.58 -8.70 -8.93
N ALA A 65 -11.64 -8.07 -8.46
CA ALA A 65 -12.31 -7.01 -9.22
C ALA A 65 -11.33 -5.89 -9.56
N PRO A 66 -11.43 -5.29 -10.75
CA PRO A 66 -10.61 -4.13 -11.10
C PRO A 66 -10.82 -2.98 -10.10
N ASP A 67 -9.73 -2.48 -9.54
CA ASP A 67 -9.71 -1.34 -8.62
C ASP A 67 -9.15 -0.06 -9.25
N GLY A 68 -8.68 -0.14 -10.50
CA GLY A 68 -8.07 1.00 -11.18
C GLY A 68 -6.80 1.56 -10.51
N GLY A 69 -6.22 0.81 -9.56
CA GLY A 69 -5.11 1.26 -8.72
C GLY A 69 -5.56 2.02 -7.46
N ASP A 70 -6.86 2.17 -7.24
CA ASP A 70 -7.42 2.80 -6.04
C ASP A 70 -7.34 1.83 -4.85
N ILE A 71 -6.58 2.23 -3.84
CA ILE A 71 -6.33 1.41 -2.66
C ILE A 71 -7.56 1.29 -1.75
N ASP A 72 -8.43 2.30 -1.75
CA ASP A 72 -9.64 2.30 -0.94
C ASP A 72 -10.66 1.31 -1.54
N ILE A 73 -10.81 1.29 -2.88
CA ILE A 73 -11.61 0.27 -3.59
C ILE A 73 -11.04 -1.14 -3.34
N ARG A 74 -9.71 -1.28 -3.35
CA ARG A 74 -9.05 -2.57 -3.05
C ARG A 74 -9.35 -3.04 -1.63
N GLN A 75 -9.31 -2.15 -0.66
CA GLN A 75 -9.68 -2.47 0.72
C GLN A 75 -11.13 -2.93 0.81
N ASP A 76 -12.06 -2.21 0.19
CA ASP A 76 -13.47 -2.57 0.17
C ASP A 76 -13.71 -3.96 -0.46
N ASN A 77 -13.00 -4.27 -1.55
CA ASN A 77 -13.03 -5.59 -2.18
C ASN A 77 -12.54 -6.69 -1.23
N VAL A 78 -11.46 -6.44 -0.50
CA VAL A 78 -10.92 -7.38 0.50
C VAL A 78 -11.91 -7.59 1.63
N GLU A 79 -12.45 -6.52 2.23
CA GLU A 79 -13.40 -6.63 3.35
C GLU A 79 -14.68 -7.35 2.92
N ARG A 80 -15.23 -7.00 1.75
CA ARG A 80 -16.41 -7.69 1.19
C ARG A 80 -16.14 -9.17 0.94
N PHE A 81 -14.99 -9.51 0.37
CA PHE A 81 -14.58 -10.90 0.19
C PHE A 81 -14.53 -11.65 1.53
N LEU A 82 -13.96 -11.05 2.56
CA LEU A 82 -13.83 -11.66 3.88
C LEU A 82 -15.20 -11.88 4.54
N ASP A 83 -16.09 -10.89 4.49
CA ASP A 83 -17.42 -10.98 5.08
C ASP A 83 -18.26 -12.08 4.41
N GLU A 84 -18.25 -12.14 3.07
CA GLU A 84 -19.01 -13.14 2.32
C GLU A 84 -18.41 -14.55 2.49
N MET A 85 -17.09 -14.68 2.46
CA MET A 85 -16.44 -15.97 2.72
C MET A 85 -16.68 -16.47 4.15
N ASP A 86 -16.73 -15.57 5.15
CA ASP A 86 -17.07 -15.90 6.53
C ASP A 86 -18.54 -16.37 6.63
N ARG A 87 -19.46 -15.73 5.89
CA ARG A 87 -20.87 -16.19 5.77
C ARG A 87 -20.93 -17.59 5.19
N LEU A 88 -20.28 -17.83 4.04
CA LEU A 88 -20.25 -19.16 3.40
C LEU A 88 -19.60 -20.22 4.31
N CYS A 89 -18.54 -19.85 5.01
CA CYS A 89 -17.87 -20.75 5.95
C CYS A 89 -18.81 -21.17 7.09
N ARG A 90 -19.54 -20.23 7.69
CA ARG A 90 -20.52 -20.53 8.77
C ARG A 90 -21.69 -21.37 8.27
N GLU A 91 -22.19 -21.11 7.07
CA GLU A 91 -23.29 -21.90 6.48
C GLU A 91 -22.83 -23.33 6.15
N THR A 92 -21.60 -23.49 5.68
CA THR A 92 -21.06 -24.78 5.23
C THR A 92 -20.48 -25.61 6.38
N PHE A 93 -19.82 -24.95 7.33
CA PHE A 93 -19.10 -25.56 8.46
C PHE A 93 -19.36 -24.80 9.78
N PRO A 94 -20.58 -24.85 10.34
CA PRO A 94 -21.00 -24.01 11.46
C PRO A 94 -20.11 -24.09 12.72
N ALA A 95 -19.48 -25.22 12.94
CA ALA A 95 -18.65 -25.47 14.14
C ALA A 95 -17.13 -25.26 13.89
N SER A 96 -16.73 -24.81 12.70
CA SER A 96 -15.32 -24.78 12.34
C SER A 96 -14.80 -23.35 12.14
N PHE A 97 -13.91 -22.91 13.03
CA PHE A 97 -13.08 -21.70 12.79
C PHE A 97 -11.87 -21.98 11.89
N LYS A 98 -11.56 -23.24 11.62
CA LYS A 98 -10.35 -23.66 10.91
C LYS A 98 -10.26 -23.11 9.48
N TYR A 99 -11.40 -22.89 8.83
CA TYR A 99 -11.50 -22.50 7.41
C TYR A 99 -11.78 -21.02 7.20
N LYS A 100 -11.80 -20.25 8.27
CA LYS A 100 -12.06 -18.81 8.21
C LYS A 100 -10.97 -18.11 7.40
N GLN A 101 -11.41 -17.18 6.55
CA GLN A 101 -10.51 -16.27 5.84
C GLN A 101 -10.15 -15.08 6.72
N ASP A 102 -8.95 -14.57 6.54
CA ASP A 102 -8.48 -13.34 7.15
C ASP A 102 -7.76 -12.43 6.14
N ARG A 103 -7.36 -11.25 6.57
CA ARG A 103 -6.66 -10.29 5.71
C ARG A 103 -5.32 -10.82 5.22
N HIS A 104 -4.63 -11.61 6.05
CA HIS A 104 -3.41 -12.28 5.62
C HIS A 104 -3.66 -13.17 4.40
N ALA A 105 -4.66 -14.05 4.47
CA ALA A 105 -5.00 -14.95 3.38
C ALA A 105 -5.43 -14.19 2.12
N ALA A 106 -6.33 -13.19 2.26
CA ALA A 106 -6.82 -12.40 1.12
C ALA A 106 -5.67 -11.65 0.41
N LEU A 107 -4.79 -10.99 1.17
CA LEU A 107 -3.65 -10.28 0.60
C LEU A 107 -2.58 -11.22 0.03
N CYS A 108 -2.42 -12.43 0.60
CA CYS A 108 -1.61 -13.48 -0.03
C CYS A 108 -2.17 -13.87 -1.40
N TYR A 109 -3.48 -14.08 -1.55
CA TYR A 109 -4.07 -14.42 -2.85
C TYR A 109 -3.85 -13.31 -3.88
N LEU A 110 -4.05 -12.04 -3.48
CA LEU A 110 -3.78 -10.89 -4.35
C LEU A 110 -2.30 -10.83 -4.77
N THR A 111 -1.38 -10.99 -3.82
CA THR A 111 0.06 -10.94 -4.08
C THR A 111 0.53 -12.13 -4.93
N LEU A 112 0.00 -13.33 -4.70
CA LEU A 112 0.35 -14.50 -5.50
C LEU A 112 -0.04 -14.33 -6.97
N LEU A 113 -1.13 -13.62 -7.26
CA LEU A 113 -1.60 -13.35 -8.62
C LEU A 113 -0.97 -12.09 -9.23
N LYS A 114 -0.82 -11.03 -8.46
CA LYS A 114 -0.32 -9.72 -8.89
C LYS A 114 0.73 -9.20 -7.90
N PRO A 115 1.92 -9.82 -7.85
CA PRO A 115 2.96 -9.45 -6.88
C PRO A 115 3.47 -8.01 -7.06
N ASP A 116 3.45 -7.48 -8.29
CA ASP A 116 3.89 -6.12 -8.59
C ASP A 116 2.88 -5.04 -8.11
N ASP A 117 1.66 -5.43 -7.76
CA ASP A 117 0.60 -4.52 -7.34
C ASP A 117 0.24 -4.67 -5.86
N ASN A 118 0.70 -5.74 -5.19
CA ASN A 118 0.27 -6.08 -3.85
C ASN A 118 1.43 -6.49 -2.95
N TYR A 119 1.22 -6.34 -1.64
CA TYR A 119 2.12 -6.78 -0.58
C TYR A 119 1.49 -7.91 0.23
N ILE A 120 2.30 -8.89 0.64
CA ILE A 120 1.89 -9.89 1.63
C ILE A 120 1.75 -9.16 2.97
N TYR A 121 0.62 -9.38 3.65
CA TYR A 121 0.35 -8.82 4.97
C TYR A 121 0.32 -9.91 6.03
N ARG A 122 1.02 -9.68 7.12
CA ARG A 122 0.90 -10.46 8.35
C ARG A 122 0.96 -9.51 9.53
N TYR A 123 -0.08 -9.55 10.37
CA TYR A 123 -0.29 -8.54 11.41
C TYR A 123 0.93 -8.39 12.33
N SER A 124 1.43 -9.49 12.89
CA SER A 124 2.53 -9.47 13.86
C SER A 124 3.83 -8.88 13.28
N GLU A 125 4.12 -9.20 12.04
CA GLU A 125 5.30 -8.71 11.32
C GLU A 125 5.16 -7.23 10.98
N ALA A 126 4.01 -6.83 10.47
CA ALA A 126 3.73 -5.45 10.09
C ALA A 126 3.68 -4.50 11.31
N GLU A 127 3.01 -4.92 12.39
CA GLU A 127 2.87 -4.11 13.61
C GLU A 127 4.21 -3.94 14.32
N GLU A 128 4.99 -5.02 14.48
CA GLU A 128 6.28 -4.97 15.13
C GLU A 128 7.29 -4.15 14.31
N PHE A 129 7.27 -4.29 12.99
CA PHE A 129 8.11 -3.50 12.11
C PHE A 129 7.74 -2.01 12.17
N ALA A 130 6.46 -1.67 12.05
CA ALA A 130 5.98 -0.30 12.12
C ALA A 130 6.36 0.38 13.44
N LYS A 131 6.27 -0.36 14.55
CA LYS A 131 6.64 0.11 15.89
C LYS A 131 8.13 0.46 15.98
N HIS A 132 9.02 -0.44 15.56
CA HIS A 132 10.47 -0.22 15.65
C HIS A 132 10.98 0.81 14.63
N MET A 133 10.26 1.00 13.52
CA MET A 133 10.55 2.05 12.53
C MET A 133 9.90 3.40 12.88
N GLU A 134 9.30 3.53 14.05
CA GLU A 134 8.62 4.75 14.51
C GLU A 134 7.60 5.27 13.46
N PHE A 135 6.89 4.35 12.81
CA PHE A 135 5.99 4.70 11.72
C PHE A 135 4.81 5.53 12.21
N GLY A 136 4.65 6.72 11.62
CA GLY A 136 3.71 7.75 12.09
C GLY A 136 2.24 7.55 11.70
N LEU A 137 1.90 6.45 10.98
CA LEU A 137 0.53 6.12 10.63
C LEU A 137 0.07 4.84 11.34
N ASP A 138 -1.22 4.80 11.72
CA ASP A 138 -1.80 3.60 12.31
C ASP A 138 -2.23 2.63 11.20
N ILE A 139 -1.61 1.45 11.15
CA ILE A 139 -2.00 0.37 10.24
C ILE A 139 -3.34 -0.24 10.69
N GLY A 140 -3.67 -0.13 11.97
CA GLY A 140 -4.86 -0.74 12.54
C GLY A 140 -4.79 -2.27 12.60
N SER A 141 -5.86 -2.88 13.10
CA SER A 141 -6.00 -4.34 13.19
C SER A 141 -7.47 -4.75 13.13
N GLY A 142 -7.76 -5.98 12.76
CA GLY A 142 -9.13 -6.43 12.65
C GLY A 142 -9.96 -5.45 11.79
N LYS A 143 -11.09 -4.97 12.29
CA LYS A 143 -11.98 -4.05 11.54
C LYS A 143 -11.39 -2.65 11.32
N SER A 144 -10.38 -2.25 12.09
CA SER A 144 -9.69 -0.96 11.91
C SER A 144 -8.47 -1.03 10.99
N PHE A 145 -8.21 -2.19 10.36
CA PHE A 145 -7.11 -2.32 9.43
C PHE A 145 -7.21 -1.32 8.28
N CYS A 146 -6.12 -0.61 8.01
CA CYS A 146 -6.02 0.38 6.95
C CYS A 146 -4.97 -0.06 5.93
N LEU A 147 -5.44 -0.60 4.81
CA LEU A 147 -4.59 -1.11 3.72
C LEU A 147 -3.70 0.00 3.15
N LYS A 148 -4.23 1.20 3.02
CA LYS A 148 -3.49 2.38 2.55
C LYS A 148 -2.27 2.68 3.43
N ASN A 149 -2.45 2.70 4.75
CA ASN A 149 -1.34 2.97 5.67
C ASN A 149 -0.30 1.85 5.63
N TYR A 150 -0.75 0.59 5.51
CA TYR A 150 0.15 -0.53 5.32
C TYR A 150 0.96 -0.41 4.02
N TYR A 151 0.33 -0.02 2.92
CA TYR A 151 1.03 0.16 1.63
C TYR A 151 2.01 1.34 1.66
N ILE A 152 1.69 2.41 2.39
CA ILE A 152 2.64 3.53 2.60
C ILE A 152 3.91 3.02 3.31
N LEU A 153 3.75 2.21 4.38
CA LEU A 153 4.90 1.58 5.05
C LEU A 153 5.69 0.70 4.08
N CYS A 154 5.01 -0.20 3.37
CA CYS A 154 5.67 -1.12 2.44
C CYS A 154 6.40 -0.40 1.30
N ASN A 155 5.81 0.65 0.74
CA ASN A 155 6.43 1.46 -0.30
C ASN A 155 7.70 2.15 0.22
N ALA A 156 7.66 2.72 1.43
CA ALA A 156 8.84 3.34 2.04
C ALA A 156 9.97 2.31 2.22
N VAL A 157 9.66 1.10 2.68
CA VAL A 157 10.64 0.02 2.80
C VAL A 157 11.18 -0.42 1.44
N ALA A 158 10.32 -0.57 0.43
CA ALA A 158 10.75 -0.93 -0.92
C ALA A 158 11.65 0.15 -1.54
N ASP A 159 11.39 1.43 -1.27
CA ASP A 159 12.23 2.53 -1.73
C ASP A 159 13.61 2.50 -1.09
N GLU A 160 13.70 2.25 0.21
CA GLU A 160 14.99 2.07 0.91
C GLU A 160 15.77 0.85 0.38
N LEU A 161 15.07 -0.27 0.16
CA LEU A 161 15.67 -1.48 -0.41
C LEU A 161 16.29 -1.24 -1.78
N ARG A 162 15.70 -0.37 -2.64
CA ARG A 162 16.27 0.00 -3.94
C ARG A 162 17.65 0.66 -3.83
N GLY A 163 17.94 1.31 -2.72
CA GLY A 163 19.25 1.88 -2.41
C GLY A 163 20.31 0.86 -1.98
N GLN A 164 19.91 -0.35 -1.56
CA GLN A 164 20.78 -1.36 -0.94
C GLN A 164 21.42 -2.32 -1.98
N ARG A 165 22.31 -1.81 -2.83
CA ARG A 165 22.90 -2.55 -3.95
C ARG A 165 23.50 -3.89 -3.54
N SER A 166 24.29 -3.94 -2.47
CA SER A 166 24.93 -5.18 -2.01
C SER A 166 23.92 -6.27 -1.61
N LEU A 167 22.76 -5.90 -1.11
CA LEU A 167 21.66 -6.82 -0.82
C LEU A 167 21.01 -7.29 -2.12
N LEU A 168 20.70 -6.36 -3.01
CA LEU A 168 20.04 -6.68 -4.29
C LEU A 168 20.91 -7.58 -5.17
N ASP A 169 22.21 -7.36 -5.22
CA ASP A 169 23.17 -8.22 -5.95
C ASP A 169 23.12 -9.67 -5.42
N LYS A 170 23.04 -9.85 -4.08
CA LYS A 170 22.91 -11.19 -3.49
C LYS A 170 21.55 -11.85 -3.79
N VAL A 171 20.48 -11.06 -3.80
CA VAL A 171 19.14 -11.54 -4.17
C VAL A 171 19.12 -11.97 -5.62
N GLU A 172 19.67 -11.16 -6.52
CA GLU A 172 19.77 -11.47 -7.93
C GLU A 172 20.62 -12.72 -8.19
N GLN A 173 21.79 -12.83 -7.56
CA GLN A 173 22.61 -14.03 -7.62
C GLN A 173 21.82 -15.28 -7.21
N ARG A 174 21.08 -15.22 -6.11
CA ARG A 174 20.26 -16.34 -5.62
C ARG A 174 19.13 -16.71 -6.59
N ILE A 175 18.50 -15.72 -7.23
CA ILE A 175 17.50 -15.97 -8.28
C ILE A 175 18.13 -16.67 -9.48
N GLN A 176 19.34 -16.25 -9.89
CA GLN A 176 20.06 -16.87 -11.01
C GLN A 176 20.51 -18.30 -10.70
N GLU A 177 20.97 -18.57 -9.47
CA GLU A 177 21.37 -19.91 -9.03
C GLU A 177 20.19 -20.88 -8.92
N TYR A 178 19.02 -20.38 -8.52
CA TYR A 178 17.83 -21.19 -8.25
C TYR A 178 16.56 -20.64 -8.90
N PRO A 179 16.51 -20.47 -10.23
CA PRO A 179 15.41 -19.79 -10.93
C PRO A 179 14.06 -20.50 -10.80
N ALA A 180 14.05 -21.79 -10.49
CA ALA A 180 12.81 -22.55 -10.25
C ALA A 180 12.25 -22.35 -8.84
N MET A 181 13.04 -21.79 -7.91
CA MET A 181 12.65 -21.62 -6.50
C MET A 181 12.27 -20.18 -6.19
N TYR A 182 12.88 -19.21 -6.85
CA TYR A 182 12.69 -17.80 -6.57
C TYR A 182 11.94 -17.10 -7.70
N TYR A 183 11.04 -16.20 -7.32
CA TYR A 183 10.32 -15.32 -8.24
C TYR A 183 11.16 -14.05 -8.48
N PRO A 184 11.27 -13.55 -9.72
CA PRO A 184 11.97 -12.29 -10.01
C PRO A 184 11.12 -11.10 -9.56
N ASP A 185 11.31 -10.67 -8.31
CA ASP A 185 10.58 -9.62 -7.63
C ASP A 185 11.05 -8.22 -8.03
N LYS A 186 10.66 -7.77 -9.21
CA LYS A 186 11.11 -6.49 -9.80
C LYS A 186 10.70 -5.26 -9.00
N LYS A 187 9.58 -5.34 -8.28
CA LYS A 187 9.06 -4.24 -7.45
C LYS A 187 9.52 -4.32 -6.00
N LEU A 188 10.20 -5.40 -5.62
CA LEU A 188 10.68 -5.68 -4.27
C LEU A 188 9.57 -5.88 -3.23
N HIS A 189 8.36 -6.19 -3.69
CA HIS A 189 7.21 -6.36 -2.80
C HIS A 189 7.31 -7.63 -1.95
N LEU A 190 7.86 -8.71 -2.51
CA LEU A 190 8.12 -9.94 -1.76
C LEU A 190 9.31 -9.75 -0.82
N LEU A 191 10.38 -9.11 -1.29
CA LEU A 191 11.55 -8.80 -0.48
C LEU A 191 11.21 -7.88 0.70
N THR A 192 10.28 -6.93 0.50
CA THR A 192 9.75 -6.08 1.58
C THR A 192 9.12 -6.92 2.69
N PHE A 193 8.29 -7.90 2.35
CA PHE A 193 7.71 -8.79 3.35
C PHE A 193 8.77 -9.69 3.99
N ASP A 194 9.71 -10.23 3.20
CA ASP A 194 10.80 -11.06 3.71
C ASP A 194 11.66 -10.30 4.72
N LEU A 195 11.94 -9.00 4.48
CA LEU A 195 12.64 -8.16 5.43
C LEU A 195 11.88 -8.04 6.75
N MET A 196 10.59 -7.71 6.71
CA MET A 196 9.75 -7.59 7.92
C MET A 196 9.70 -8.92 8.68
N TYR A 197 9.54 -10.02 7.96
CA TYR A 197 9.53 -11.36 8.54
C TYR A 197 10.87 -11.71 9.18
N CYS A 198 11.99 -11.50 8.49
CA CYS A 198 13.32 -11.78 8.99
C CYS A 198 13.67 -10.90 10.20
N ALA A 199 13.30 -9.62 10.17
CA ALA A 199 13.55 -8.71 11.28
C ALA A 199 12.94 -9.22 12.59
N ARG A 200 11.72 -9.76 12.53
CA ARG A 200 11.05 -10.38 13.67
C ARG A 200 11.58 -11.78 13.99
N ALA A 201 11.73 -12.64 12.97
CA ALA A 201 12.11 -14.04 13.15
C ALA A 201 13.53 -14.21 13.71
N TYR A 202 14.42 -13.29 13.41
CA TYR A 202 15.82 -13.28 13.85
C TYR A 202 16.12 -12.22 14.92
N ASP A 203 15.08 -11.61 15.50
CA ASP A 203 15.20 -10.60 16.56
C ASP A 203 16.17 -9.46 16.20
N LEU A 204 16.05 -8.95 14.97
CA LEU A 204 16.91 -7.86 14.49
C LEU A 204 16.62 -6.53 15.20
N TYR A 205 15.55 -6.48 15.98
CA TYR A 205 15.19 -5.31 16.81
C TYR A 205 15.89 -5.30 18.18
N ALA A 206 16.64 -6.35 18.53
CA ALA A 206 17.30 -6.44 19.83
C ALA A 206 18.20 -5.23 20.10
N GLY A 207 17.95 -4.53 21.20
CA GLY A 207 18.70 -3.34 21.59
C GLY A 207 18.32 -2.05 20.83
N MET A 208 17.28 -2.06 20.01
CA MET A 208 16.73 -0.85 19.41
C MET A 208 15.74 -0.17 20.38
N ASP A 209 16.01 1.08 20.71
CA ASP A 209 15.03 1.95 21.35
C ASP A 209 14.04 2.48 20.29
N TYR A 210 12.80 2.69 20.69
CA TYR A 210 11.76 3.24 19.81
C TYR A 210 10.77 4.06 20.64
N LYS A 211 10.20 5.08 20.01
CA LYS A 211 9.16 5.92 20.60
C LYS A 211 7.82 5.19 20.71
N ASP A 212 7.03 5.63 21.67
CA ASP A 212 5.64 5.18 21.76
C ASP A 212 4.85 5.50 20.48
N LYS A 213 4.03 4.55 20.02
CA LYS A 213 3.21 4.66 18.81
C LYS A 213 2.34 5.93 18.78
N ALA A 214 1.74 6.30 19.92
CA ALA A 214 0.92 7.51 20.00
C ALA A 214 1.76 8.79 19.85
N ALA A 215 3.01 8.79 20.27
CA ALA A 215 3.95 9.90 20.07
C ALA A 215 4.31 10.02 18.57
N CYS A 216 4.66 8.92 17.91
CA CYS A 216 4.96 8.89 16.48
C CYS A 216 3.79 9.41 15.63
N ILE A 217 2.57 8.97 15.93
CA ILE A 217 1.36 9.43 15.22
C ILE A 217 1.13 10.94 15.44
N ARG A 218 1.36 11.46 16.66
CA ARG A 218 1.21 12.90 16.93
C ARG A 218 2.25 13.72 16.15
N GLU A 219 3.52 13.31 16.20
CA GLU A 219 4.61 13.95 15.46
C GLU A 219 4.33 13.98 13.96
N TYR A 220 3.98 12.84 13.38
CA TYR A 220 3.62 12.75 11.96
C TYR A 220 2.47 13.70 11.58
N ARG A 221 1.39 13.75 12.37
CA ARG A 221 0.26 14.65 12.14
C ARG A 221 0.67 16.12 12.22
N GLN A 222 1.58 16.46 13.11
CA GLN A 222 2.10 17.81 13.23
C GLN A 222 2.96 18.21 12.02
N GLU A 223 3.84 17.31 11.58
CA GLU A 223 4.64 17.51 10.37
C GLU A 223 3.77 17.67 9.12
N GLN A 224 2.73 16.86 8.96
CA GLN A 224 1.82 16.97 7.83
C GLN A 224 1.07 18.32 7.83
N LYS A 225 0.63 18.79 8.99
CA LYS A 225 -0.01 20.11 9.11
C LYS A 225 0.96 21.23 8.75
N GLU A 226 2.21 21.13 9.15
CA GLU A 226 3.22 22.14 8.82
C GLU A 226 3.55 22.14 7.31
N LYS A 227 3.74 20.95 6.70
CA LYS A 227 3.93 20.82 5.25
C LYS A 227 2.76 21.39 4.47
N GLN A 228 1.52 21.12 4.90
CA GLN A 228 0.32 21.67 4.28
C GLN A 228 0.30 23.21 4.35
N ARG A 229 0.60 23.81 5.52
CA ARG A 229 0.68 25.26 5.68
C ARG A 229 1.74 25.89 4.78
N GLN A 230 2.91 25.25 4.67
CA GLN A 230 3.98 25.72 3.78
C GLN A 230 3.57 25.64 2.31
N GLN A 231 2.88 24.58 1.91
CA GLN A 231 2.37 24.43 0.55
C GLN A 231 1.30 25.49 0.24
N GLU A 232 0.31 25.68 1.11
CA GLU A 232 -0.72 26.69 0.97
C GLU A 232 -0.11 28.12 0.89
N ALA A 233 0.91 28.40 1.70
CA ALA A 233 1.64 29.66 1.65
C ALA A 233 2.39 29.83 0.31
N ALA A 234 3.07 28.78 -0.18
CA ALA A 234 3.77 28.79 -1.45
C ALA A 234 2.82 29.01 -2.64
N GLU A 235 1.67 28.32 -2.65
CA GLU A 235 0.63 28.50 -3.67
C GLU A 235 0.06 29.92 -3.66
N LYS A 236 -0.17 30.51 -2.48
CA LYS A 236 -0.63 31.88 -2.33
C LYS A 236 0.42 32.88 -2.84
N ILE A 237 1.70 32.65 -2.52
CA ILE A 237 2.79 33.49 -3.05
C ILE A 237 2.86 33.37 -4.58
N ALA A 238 2.74 32.19 -5.14
CA ALA A 238 2.75 31.95 -6.58
C ALA A 238 1.59 32.67 -7.28
N SER A 239 0.38 32.60 -6.69
CA SER A 239 -0.79 33.31 -7.23
C SER A 239 -0.63 34.83 -7.22
N ILE A 240 -0.06 35.40 -6.14
CA ILE A 240 0.22 36.82 -6.04
C ILE A 240 1.28 37.24 -7.08
N ARG A 241 2.35 36.46 -7.26
CA ARG A 241 3.37 36.71 -8.28
C ARG A 241 2.81 36.70 -9.70
N ALA A 242 1.92 35.72 -9.98
CA ALA A 242 1.24 35.65 -11.28
C ALA A 242 0.36 36.88 -11.53
N ALA A 243 -0.39 37.34 -10.53
CA ALA A 243 -1.21 38.52 -10.61
C ALA A 243 -0.37 39.82 -10.83
N ILE A 244 0.77 39.93 -10.13
CA ILE A 244 1.70 41.05 -10.32
C ILE A 244 2.24 41.02 -11.76
N HIS A 245 2.68 39.86 -12.24
CA HIS A 245 3.19 39.73 -13.61
C HIS A 245 2.14 40.11 -14.67
N GLU A 246 0.88 39.71 -14.46
CA GLU A 246 -0.22 40.10 -15.35
C GLU A 246 -0.46 41.60 -15.37
N LEU A 247 -0.37 42.25 -14.21
CA LEU A 247 -0.46 43.71 -14.11
C LEU A 247 0.73 44.40 -14.81
N ASP A 248 1.95 43.92 -14.63
CA ASP A 248 3.15 44.46 -15.29
C ASP A 248 3.06 44.34 -16.83
N VAL A 249 2.47 43.25 -17.35
CA VAL A 249 2.25 43.04 -18.79
C VAL A 249 1.17 44.01 -19.34
N GLN A 250 0.17 44.38 -18.52
CA GLN A 250 -0.91 45.28 -18.90
C GLN A 250 -0.53 46.78 -18.81
N MET A 251 0.53 47.10 -18.06
CA MET A 251 1.02 48.48 -17.97
C MET A 251 1.73 48.86 -19.26
N GLU A 252 1.22 49.86 -19.97
CA GLU A 252 1.98 50.48 -21.06
C GLU A 252 3.32 51.00 -20.52
N PRO A 253 4.40 50.92 -21.34
CA PRO A 253 5.70 51.38 -20.89
C PRO A 253 5.58 52.84 -20.45
N PHE A 254 5.81 53.08 -19.16
CA PHE A 254 5.84 54.42 -18.61
C PHE A 254 6.85 55.25 -19.41
N GLN A 255 6.39 56.27 -20.14
CA GLN A 255 7.29 57.32 -20.59
C GLN A 255 7.84 58.00 -19.33
N VAL A 256 9.13 57.95 -19.15
CA VAL A 256 9.81 58.69 -18.08
C VAL A 256 9.66 60.18 -18.43
N ILE A 257 8.58 60.78 -17.95
CA ILE A 257 8.42 62.22 -18.00
C ILE A 257 9.35 62.76 -16.92
N SER A 258 10.26 63.67 -17.32
CA SER A 258 11.07 64.39 -16.36
C SER A 258 10.15 65.19 -15.43
N LEU A 259 10.10 64.76 -14.16
CA LEU A 259 9.31 65.46 -13.14
C LEU A 259 10.02 66.60 -12.49
N MET A 260 11.14 67.04 -13.11
CA MET A 260 11.84 68.27 -12.64
C MET A 260 10.94 69.48 -12.76
N ASN A 261 10.74 70.17 -11.64
CA ASN A 261 9.85 71.35 -11.48
C ASN A 261 8.35 71.05 -11.54
N VAL A 262 7.91 69.81 -11.25
CA VAL A 262 6.51 69.50 -11.14
C VAL A 262 6.08 69.62 -9.66
N GLU A 263 5.05 70.38 -9.41
CA GLU A 263 4.41 70.42 -8.09
C GLU A 263 3.65 69.08 -7.85
N VAL A 264 4.01 68.35 -6.77
CA VAL A 264 3.33 67.13 -6.38
C VAL A 264 2.52 67.38 -5.11
N TYR A 265 1.23 67.17 -5.19
CA TYR A 265 0.34 67.25 -4.04
C TYR A 265 0.18 65.89 -3.40
N ALA A 266 0.72 65.73 -2.20
CA ALA A 266 0.70 64.47 -1.44
C ALA A 266 -0.41 64.46 -0.36
N GLY A 267 -1.56 64.95 -0.65
CA GLY A 267 -2.72 64.91 0.25
C GLY A 267 -2.43 65.54 1.61
N LYS A 268 -2.56 64.77 2.69
CA LYS A 268 -2.40 65.27 4.08
C LYS A 268 -0.97 65.70 4.44
N TYR A 269 0.02 65.51 3.58
CA TYR A 269 1.43 65.87 3.82
C TYR A 269 1.85 67.18 3.10
N GLY A 270 0.93 67.82 2.41
CA GLY A 270 1.19 69.09 1.77
C GLY A 270 1.71 69.03 0.32
N VAL A 271 2.19 70.16 -0.20
CA VAL A 271 2.76 70.27 -1.54
C VAL A 271 4.29 70.22 -1.48
N GLY A 272 4.88 69.36 -2.35
CA GLY A 272 6.34 69.24 -2.51
C GLY A 272 6.75 69.47 -3.94
N HIS A 273 8.03 69.84 -4.15
CA HIS A 273 8.66 69.94 -5.49
C HIS A 273 9.66 68.74 -5.64
N VAL A 274 9.69 68.13 -6.81
CA VAL A 274 10.67 67.11 -7.21
C VAL A 274 11.65 67.70 -8.18
#